data_64ec745112b94aa2fe6460cd0eb218cf
#
_entry.id   64ec745112b94aa2fe6460cd0eb218cf
#
_cell.length_a   1.000
_cell.length_b   1.000
_cell.length_c   1.000
_cell.angle_alpha   90.00
_cell.angle_beta   90.00
_cell.angle_gamma   90.00
#
_symmetry.space_group_name_H-M   'P 1'
#
loop_
_entity.id
_entity.type
_entity.pdbx_description
1 polymer ?
#
loop_
_entity_poly.entity_id
_entity_poly.type
_entity_poly.pdbx_seq_one_letter_code
_entity_poly.pdbx_strand_id
1 'polypeptide(L)'
;MFEELKKKRKVALRLGALKDRGEWCIRSTKIKELLSGKISIIDLQEEDVYVDIKQKGIDMKIGVDISSLAIKKYVDRIVLISGDSDFVPAAKLARREGIDFILNPMKANVEPTLFEHIDGLENRGVKIKRTKEHNVD
;
A
#
# COMPACT_ATOMS: atom_id res chain seq x y z
N MET A 1 2.18 -22.07 -5.82
CA MET A 1 2.82 -20.93 -5.09
C MET A 1 2.24 -20.70 -3.69
N PHE A 2 0.94 -20.39 -3.49
CA PHE A 2 0.38 -20.19 -2.13
C PHE A 2 0.44 -21.42 -1.23
N GLU A 3 0.19 -22.62 -1.77
CA GLU A 3 0.29 -23.86 -0.99
C GLU A 3 1.71 -24.19 -0.52
N GLU A 4 2.72 -23.77 -1.27
CA GLU A 4 4.12 -23.90 -0.86
C GLU A 4 4.50 -22.91 0.23
N LEU A 5 3.97 -21.67 0.16
CA LEU A 5 4.20 -20.65 1.17
C LEU A 5 3.59 -21.05 2.52
N LYS A 6 2.40 -21.65 2.53
CA LYS A 6 1.74 -22.14 3.76
C LYS A 6 2.57 -23.18 4.51
N LYS A 7 3.42 -23.94 3.81
CA LYS A 7 4.27 -24.99 4.39
C LYS A 7 5.58 -24.44 4.99
N LYS A 8 5.93 -23.16 4.71
CA LYS A 8 7.17 -22.57 5.21
C LYS A 8 7.04 -22.17 6.67
N ARG A 9 8.09 -22.46 7.45
CA ARG A 9 8.17 -22.03 8.87
C ARG A 9 8.14 -20.49 8.94
N LYS A 10 7.44 -19.98 9.94
CA LYS A 10 7.36 -18.54 10.25
C LYS A 10 6.72 -17.72 9.12
N VAL A 11 5.90 -18.34 8.28
CA VAL A 11 5.10 -17.66 7.26
C VAL A 11 3.63 -17.77 7.67
N ALA A 12 2.97 -16.62 7.75
CA ALA A 12 1.53 -16.53 7.93
C ALA A 12 0.92 -15.81 6.73
N LEU A 13 -0.02 -16.45 6.04
CA LEU A 13 -0.74 -15.86 4.93
C LEU A 13 -2.03 -15.20 5.42
N ARG A 14 -2.25 -13.97 4.99
CA ARG A 14 -3.50 -13.24 5.17
C ARG A 14 -4.09 -12.95 3.79
N LEU A 15 -5.15 -13.67 3.44
CA LEU A 15 -5.81 -13.46 2.17
C LEU A 15 -6.90 -12.39 2.32
N GLY A 16 -6.95 -11.46 1.37
CA GLY A 16 -8.06 -10.51 1.24
C GLY A 16 -9.27 -11.16 0.59
N ALA A 17 -10.41 -10.51 0.72
CA ALA A 17 -11.58 -10.83 -0.05
C ALA A 17 -11.65 -9.87 -1.26
N LEU A 18 -11.82 -10.43 -2.44
CA LEU A 18 -12.22 -9.64 -3.60
C LEU A 18 -13.72 -9.37 -3.50
N LYS A 19 -14.16 -8.17 -3.85
CA LYS A 19 -15.58 -7.88 -3.98
C LYS A 19 -16.07 -8.61 -5.22
N ASP A 20 -17.05 -9.50 -5.09
CA ASP A 20 -17.54 -10.42 -6.13
C ASP A 20 -18.05 -9.74 -7.42
N ARG A 21 -18.32 -8.45 -7.36
CA ARG A 21 -18.71 -7.65 -8.52
C ARG A 21 -17.86 -6.40 -8.56
N GLY A 22 -16.89 -6.41 -9.46
CA GLY A 22 -16.18 -5.20 -9.84
C GLY A 22 -17.15 -4.22 -10.53
N GLU A 23 -16.88 -2.94 -10.35
CA GLU A 23 -17.63 -1.90 -11.06
C GLU A 23 -16.95 -1.66 -12.42
N TRP A 24 -17.75 -1.57 -13.48
CA TRP A 24 -17.26 -1.17 -14.78
C TRP A 24 -16.90 0.32 -14.73
N CYS A 25 -15.69 0.64 -15.11
CA CYS A 25 -15.16 1.98 -15.09
C CYS A 25 -14.59 2.35 -16.46
N ILE A 26 -14.75 3.60 -16.85
CA ILE A 26 -14.10 4.18 -18.03
C ILE A 26 -12.81 4.87 -17.55
N ARG A 27 -11.72 4.74 -18.31
CA ARG A 27 -10.46 5.42 -18.00
C ARG A 27 -10.67 6.93 -17.91
N SER A 28 -10.07 7.56 -16.90
CA SER A 28 -10.25 8.98 -16.60
C SER A 28 -9.87 9.91 -17.77
N THR A 29 -8.93 9.49 -18.62
CA THR A 29 -8.57 10.21 -19.84
C THR A 29 -9.75 10.27 -20.81
N LYS A 30 -10.45 9.14 -21.01
CA LYS A 30 -11.60 9.04 -21.88
C LYS A 30 -12.84 9.74 -21.32
N ILE A 31 -13.01 9.74 -20.00
CA ILE A 31 -14.06 10.54 -19.35
C ILE A 31 -13.88 12.03 -19.69
N LYS A 32 -12.66 12.55 -19.65
CA LYS A 32 -12.40 13.96 -20.02
C LYS A 32 -12.70 14.24 -21.49
N GLU A 33 -12.38 13.33 -22.39
CA GLU A 33 -12.66 13.46 -23.81
C GLU A 33 -14.17 13.44 -24.10
N LEU A 34 -14.92 12.54 -23.43
CA LEU A 34 -16.38 12.47 -23.49
C LEU A 34 -17.03 13.76 -22.99
N LEU A 35 -16.63 14.23 -21.80
CA LEU A 35 -17.18 15.44 -21.19
C LEU A 35 -16.87 16.71 -21.99
N SER A 36 -15.74 16.74 -22.70
CA SER A 36 -15.36 17.85 -23.58
C SER A 36 -16.00 17.77 -24.98
N GLY A 37 -16.76 16.71 -25.28
CA GLY A 37 -17.36 16.49 -26.57
C GLY A 37 -16.40 16.13 -27.71
N LYS A 38 -15.15 15.76 -27.38
CA LYS A 38 -14.15 15.32 -28.36
C LYS A 38 -14.46 13.95 -28.93
N ILE A 39 -15.04 13.09 -28.13
CA ILE A 39 -15.51 11.74 -28.51
C ILE A 39 -16.93 11.54 -27.98
N SER A 40 -17.61 10.55 -28.53
CA SER A 40 -18.93 10.09 -28.07
C SER A 40 -18.82 8.68 -27.49
N ILE A 41 -19.86 8.17 -26.85
CA ILE A 41 -19.90 6.83 -26.25
C ILE A 41 -19.61 5.74 -27.29
N ILE A 42 -20.02 5.92 -28.52
CA ILE A 42 -19.80 4.94 -29.61
C ILE A 42 -18.32 4.86 -30.04
N ASP A 43 -17.51 5.84 -29.70
CA ASP A 43 -16.07 5.87 -30.01
C ASP A 43 -15.23 5.14 -28.97
N LEU A 44 -15.82 4.70 -27.84
CA LEU A 44 -15.11 3.95 -26.81
C LEU A 44 -14.74 2.56 -27.33
N GLN A 45 -13.50 2.16 -27.05
CA GLN A 45 -12.96 0.84 -27.34
C GLN A 45 -12.95 -0.02 -26.07
N GLU A 46 -12.80 -1.33 -26.25
CA GLU A 46 -12.77 -2.29 -25.14
C GLU A 46 -11.65 -1.96 -24.12
N GLU A 47 -10.50 -1.49 -24.60
CA GLU A 47 -9.36 -1.07 -23.78
C GLU A 47 -9.59 0.21 -22.95
N ASP A 48 -10.62 1.00 -23.28
CA ASP A 48 -10.99 2.22 -22.55
C ASP A 48 -11.82 1.92 -21.32
N VAL A 49 -12.29 0.68 -21.19
CA VAL A 49 -13.16 0.21 -20.12
C VAL A 49 -12.43 -0.88 -19.33
N TYR A 50 -12.59 -0.88 -18.03
CA TYR A 50 -12.03 -1.90 -17.15
C TYR A 50 -12.96 -2.18 -15.97
N VAL A 51 -12.77 -3.33 -15.36
CA VAL A 51 -13.48 -3.69 -14.12
C VAL A 51 -12.62 -3.30 -12.94
N ASP A 52 -13.10 -2.37 -12.10
CA ASP A 52 -12.43 -1.98 -10.87
C ASP A 52 -12.73 -3.00 -9.78
N ILE A 53 -11.79 -3.91 -9.56
CA ILE A 53 -11.90 -4.95 -8.53
C ILE A 53 -11.20 -4.46 -7.28
N LYS A 54 -11.98 -4.08 -6.26
CA LYS A 54 -11.45 -3.64 -4.97
C LYS A 54 -11.20 -4.82 -4.04
N GLN A 55 -9.95 -4.97 -3.65
CA GLN A 55 -9.58 -5.86 -2.56
C GLN A 55 -9.88 -5.16 -1.23
N LYS A 56 -10.51 -5.87 -0.29
CA LYS A 56 -10.86 -5.33 1.02
C LYS A 56 -10.22 -6.13 2.15
N GLY A 57 -9.85 -5.41 3.21
CA GLY A 57 -9.56 -5.97 4.51
C GLY A 57 -8.14 -6.50 4.72
N ILE A 58 -7.24 -6.42 3.74
CA ILE A 58 -5.84 -6.80 3.92
C ILE A 58 -5.13 -5.81 4.85
N ASP A 59 -5.27 -4.52 4.59
CA ASP A 59 -4.58 -3.47 5.33
C ASP A 59 -4.98 -3.50 6.80
N MET A 60 -6.27 -3.69 7.07
CA MET A 60 -6.77 -3.89 8.43
C MET A 60 -6.15 -5.13 9.09
N LYS A 61 -6.04 -6.26 8.39
CA LYS A 61 -5.44 -7.48 8.93
C LYS A 61 -3.97 -7.28 9.26
N ILE A 62 -3.22 -6.61 8.39
CA ILE A 62 -1.82 -6.26 8.62
C ILE A 62 -1.70 -5.31 9.81
N GLY A 63 -2.54 -4.27 9.87
CA GLY A 63 -2.57 -3.32 11.00
C GLY A 63 -2.86 -4.01 12.33
N VAL A 64 -3.79 -4.96 12.38
CA VAL A 64 -4.10 -5.77 13.57
C VAL A 64 -2.92 -6.68 13.95
N ASP A 65 -2.29 -7.33 12.97
CA ASP A 65 -1.12 -8.18 13.21
C ASP A 65 0.05 -7.35 13.78
N ILE A 66 0.37 -6.19 13.19
CA ILE A 66 1.38 -5.25 13.70
C ILE A 66 1.08 -4.85 15.14
N SER A 67 -0.15 -4.41 15.41
CA SER A 67 -0.58 -3.97 16.72
C SER A 67 -0.48 -5.09 17.75
N SER A 68 -0.92 -6.29 17.39
CA SER A 68 -0.85 -7.47 18.27
C SER A 68 0.59 -7.87 18.61
N LEU A 69 1.48 -7.88 17.63
CA LEU A 69 2.91 -8.19 17.83
C LEU A 69 3.58 -7.15 18.72
N ALA A 70 3.27 -5.87 18.52
CA ALA A 70 3.83 -4.77 19.28
C ALA A 70 3.39 -4.81 20.75
N ILE A 71 2.07 -4.89 21.01
CA ILE A 71 1.52 -4.91 22.37
C ILE A 71 2.01 -6.12 23.16
N LYS A 72 2.08 -7.29 22.53
CA LYS A 72 2.54 -8.53 23.17
C LYS A 72 4.04 -8.63 23.30
N LYS A 73 4.80 -7.66 22.76
CA LYS A 73 6.28 -7.68 22.78
C LYS A 73 6.88 -8.96 22.17
N TYR A 74 6.26 -9.49 21.11
CA TYR A 74 6.72 -10.73 20.47
C TYR A 74 7.88 -10.49 19.50
N VAL A 75 8.15 -9.24 19.18
CA VAL A 75 9.21 -8.81 18.25
C VAL A 75 9.83 -7.51 18.75
N ASP A 76 11.09 -7.30 18.43
CA ASP A 76 11.82 -6.05 18.71
C ASP A 76 11.81 -5.12 17.50
N ARG A 77 11.57 -5.67 16.31
CA ARG A 77 11.57 -4.95 15.05
C ARG A 77 10.47 -5.44 14.14
N ILE A 78 9.82 -4.50 13.45
CA ILE A 78 8.85 -4.76 12.38
C ILE A 78 9.37 -4.10 11.10
N VAL A 79 9.42 -4.88 10.01
CA VAL A 79 9.71 -4.34 8.66
C VAL A 79 8.43 -4.41 7.85
N LEU A 80 7.85 -3.24 7.56
CA LEU A 80 6.66 -3.13 6.70
C LEU A 80 7.09 -2.92 5.26
N ILE A 81 6.56 -3.75 4.36
CA ILE A 81 6.73 -3.59 2.90
C ILE A 81 5.46 -2.96 2.34
N SER A 82 5.40 -1.64 2.39
CA SER A 82 4.29 -0.83 1.84
C SER A 82 4.72 0.64 1.80
N GLY A 83 3.99 1.47 1.08
CA GLY A 83 4.13 2.94 1.10
C GLY A 83 2.83 3.64 1.56
N ASP A 84 1.83 2.88 1.95
CA ASP A 84 0.47 3.35 2.21
C ASP A 84 0.33 4.00 3.60
N SER A 85 -0.32 5.17 3.63
CA SER A 85 -0.61 5.91 4.86
C SER A 85 -1.63 5.24 5.79
N ASP A 86 -2.37 4.26 5.31
CA ASP A 86 -3.31 3.48 6.13
C ASP A 86 -2.62 2.75 7.29
N PHE A 87 -1.30 2.55 7.19
CA PHE A 87 -0.50 1.94 8.26
C PHE A 87 0.01 2.91 9.31
N VAL A 88 -0.20 4.22 9.18
CA VAL A 88 0.23 5.24 10.17
C VAL A 88 -0.23 4.91 11.60
N PRO A 89 -1.50 4.53 11.85
CA PRO A 89 -1.93 4.19 13.20
C PRO A 89 -1.16 3.00 13.81
N ALA A 90 -0.90 1.98 13.00
CA ALA A 90 -0.16 0.79 13.42
C ALA A 90 1.33 1.10 13.67
N ALA A 91 1.95 1.93 12.82
CA ALA A 91 3.32 2.39 13.00
C ALA A 91 3.48 3.21 14.29
N LYS A 92 2.58 4.16 14.54
CA LYS A 92 2.57 4.95 15.79
C LYS A 92 2.43 4.08 17.02
N LEU A 93 1.55 3.08 16.97
CA LEU A 93 1.38 2.14 18.07
C LEU A 93 2.66 1.33 18.32
N ALA A 94 3.24 0.74 17.28
CA ALA A 94 4.45 -0.06 17.39
C ALA A 94 5.61 0.73 18.00
N ARG A 95 5.85 1.95 17.52
CA ARG A 95 6.89 2.84 18.07
C ARG A 95 6.63 3.23 19.51
N ARG A 96 5.39 3.53 19.87
CA ARG A 96 5.02 3.82 21.27
C ARG A 96 5.29 2.65 22.20
N GLU A 97 5.11 1.42 21.69
CA GLU A 97 5.45 0.20 22.42
C GLU A 97 6.94 -0.13 22.42
N GLY A 98 7.80 0.72 21.82
CA GLY A 98 9.24 0.56 21.79
C GLY A 98 9.74 -0.43 20.73
N ILE A 99 8.93 -0.70 19.70
CA ILE A 99 9.30 -1.55 18.56
C ILE A 99 9.98 -0.70 17.50
N ASP A 100 11.12 -1.15 17.01
CA ASP A 100 11.84 -0.53 15.87
C ASP A 100 11.02 -0.75 14.57
N PHE A 101 10.42 0.33 14.06
CA PHE A 101 9.53 0.26 12.91
C PHE A 101 10.21 0.73 11.63
N ILE A 102 10.55 -0.24 10.79
CA ILE A 102 11.28 -0.02 9.54
C ILE A 102 10.34 -0.13 8.34
N LEU A 103 10.46 0.78 7.40
CA LEU A 103 9.74 0.75 6.16
C LEU A 103 10.62 0.27 5.00
N ASN A 104 10.11 -0.64 4.19
CA ASN A 104 10.70 -1.00 2.91
C ASN A 104 9.67 -0.77 1.79
N PRO A 105 9.71 0.37 1.11
CA PRO A 105 8.72 0.69 0.09
C PRO A 105 8.97 -0.06 -1.22
N MET A 106 10.04 -0.84 -1.29
CA MET A 106 10.55 -1.44 -2.53
C MET A 106 10.82 -0.39 -3.61
N LYS A 107 9.92 -0.15 -4.52
CA LYS A 107 10.04 0.91 -5.54
C LYS A 107 8.83 1.87 -5.52
N ALA A 108 7.94 1.68 -4.57
CA ALA A 108 6.77 2.53 -4.44
C ALA A 108 7.11 3.88 -3.78
N ASN A 109 6.30 4.88 -4.05
CA ASN A 109 6.35 6.14 -3.32
C ASN A 109 5.86 5.90 -1.88
N VAL A 110 6.48 6.60 -0.94
CA VAL A 110 6.04 6.60 0.46
C VAL A 110 5.21 7.84 0.70
N GLU A 111 4.05 7.65 1.27
CA GLU A 111 3.22 8.76 1.74
C GLU A 111 3.95 9.54 2.82
N PRO A 112 4.03 10.89 2.73
CA PRO A 112 4.77 11.72 3.68
C PRO A 112 4.35 11.48 5.14
N THR A 113 3.07 11.27 5.39
CA THR A 113 2.51 11.00 6.72
C THR A 113 3.01 9.68 7.31
N LEU A 114 3.25 8.66 6.49
CA LEU A 114 3.84 7.41 6.97
C LEU A 114 5.34 7.59 7.24
N PHE A 115 6.02 8.35 6.40
CA PHE A 115 7.46 8.59 6.55
C PHE A 115 7.83 9.25 7.89
N GLU A 116 6.97 10.11 8.42
CA GLU A 116 7.14 10.75 9.74
C GLU A 116 7.05 9.78 10.91
N HIS A 117 6.48 8.59 10.69
CA HIS A 117 6.19 7.62 11.73
C HIS A 117 6.98 6.31 11.63
N ILE A 118 8.14 6.35 11.00
CA ILE A 118 9.08 5.23 10.92
C ILE A 118 10.39 5.57 11.61
N ASP A 119 11.12 4.55 12.06
CA ASP A 119 12.45 4.71 12.68
C ASP A 119 13.56 4.57 11.64
N GLY A 120 13.28 3.93 10.51
CA GLY A 120 14.24 3.78 9.43
C GLY A 120 13.62 3.35 8.11
N LEU A 121 14.38 3.58 7.03
CA LEU A 121 14.04 3.16 5.69
C LEU A 121 15.03 2.11 5.22
N GLU A 122 14.56 0.92 4.92
CA GLU A 122 15.37 -0.15 4.37
C GLU A 122 15.16 -0.24 2.86
N ASN A 123 16.18 0.17 2.09
CA ASN A 123 16.15 0.14 0.64
C ASN A 123 17.17 -0.88 0.12
N ARG A 124 16.83 -2.15 0.14
CA ARG A 124 17.67 -3.16 -0.51
C ARG A 124 17.53 -3.06 -2.02
N GLY A 125 18.39 -2.25 -2.64
CA GLY A 125 18.58 -2.20 -4.09
C GLY A 125 17.98 -1.01 -4.84
N VAL A 126 17.57 0.06 -4.18
CA VAL A 126 17.09 1.27 -4.85
C VAL A 126 17.86 2.51 -4.40
N LYS A 127 18.53 3.20 -5.34
CA LYS A 127 19.09 4.53 -5.10
C LYS A 127 17.93 5.53 -5.00
N ILE A 128 17.68 6.08 -3.80
CA ILE A 128 16.73 7.17 -3.61
C ILE A 128 17.35 8.44 -4.22
N LYS A 129 16.73 9.01 -5.23
CA LYS A 129 16.99 10.40 -5.60
C LYS A 129 16.32 11.27 -4.54
N ARG A 130 17.11 11.89 -3.66
CA ARG A 130 16.60 12.96 -2.78
C ARG A 130 16.07 14.07 -3.67
N THR A 131 14.77 14.31 -3.61
CA THR A 131 14.18 15.53 -4.18
C THR A 131 14.78 16.70 -3.40
N LYS A 132 15.47 17.61 -4.12
CA LYS A 132 15.99 18.84 -3.52
C LYS A 132 14.83 19.59 -2.89
N GLU A 133 14.95 19.91 -1.61
CA GLU A 133 14.07 20.87 -0.95
C GLU A 133 14.06 22.15 -1.79
N HIS A 134 12.87 22.61 -2.16
CA HIS A 134 12.70 23.95 -2.67
C HIS A 134 12.92 24.89 -1.47
N ASN A 135 14.10 25.49 -1.41
CA ASN A 135 14.28 26.72 -0.65
C ASN A 135 13.33 27.75 -1.25
N VAL A 136 12.33 28.10 -0.47
CA VAL A 136 11.54 29.32 -0.70
C VAL A 136 12.27 30.41 0.08
N ASP A 137 12.95 31.27 -0.68
CA ASP A 137 13.36 32.59 -0.20
C ASP A 137 12.14 33.50 -0.06
#